data_fe8700bb97f20e4d0db8ee8ff8ce058e
#
_entry.id   fe8700bb97f20e4d0db8ee8ff8ce058e
#
_cell.length_a   1.000
_cell.length_b   1.000
_cell.length_c   1.000
_cell.angle_alpha   90.00
_cell.angle_beta   90.00
_cell.angle_gamma   90.00
#
_symmetry.space_group_name_H-M   'P 1'
#
loop_
_entity.id
_entity.type
_entity.pdbx_description
1 polymer ?
#
loop_
_entity_poly.entity_id
_entity_poly.type
_entity_poly.pdbx_seq_one_letter_code
_entity_poly.pdbx_strand_id
1 'polypeptide(L)'
;ERASSPERRAFLAAGAAAAALTLAGPLAAAQASAGAATNRDEDDPLVARLIRENDTLVLAQLALQDLRPGVRGHGGIPDPYGIPSANATGGFIAVLACAFASPTSQHYRSPRLREAMLLASQALLDLQHEDGTIDLAITNFRSPPDTAFVTENVAPAYEILRSDPGSDAAPILARLERFLRHVGDALATGGVHTPNHRWVVCAALAALHDLLPDPRYPARIEQWLAEGIDLDPDGQYTERSTTIYSAVVNRAFLTLAHRLNRPELRDPVRRNLDMTLYYLHPDGEVVTEGSRRQDRQQRGTLVRYYAAYREMAIREGNGQFASAVAQIEAESPASVVRELPSFLTESILRRRLPAAAPLPSNYRKHFKHSQLARIRRDALSATLLAGTTTFFSLRRGSAALEAVRLSSAFFGKGQFQSEAIEEIDGRLRLKQSLRGPYFQPLTPEKIAELRTYAGMESNGLLRQDHRASRAQSNIQSLESTVDLVEHPDRLELQFRIEGTDHVPLAIELAFRRGGVLEGVEPVKGVADAYLPGSAGGRYRLGNDIISFGPGRTEHTWTQLRGALGKWDGHSVYLTGFTPFRFTLTLS
;
A
#
# COMPACT_ATOMS: atom_id res chain seq x y z
N GLU A 1 -19.03 -10.39 2.51
CA GLU A 1 -17.58 -10.28 2.80
C GLU A 1 -16.93 -11.63 2.55
N ARG A 2 -16.41 -11.82 1.33
CA ARG A 2 -15.70 -13.05 0.96
C ARG A 2 -14.21 -12.82 1.24
N ALA A 3 -13.64 -13.67 2.09
CA ALA A 3 -12.22 -13.75 2.33
C ALA A 3 -11.46 -13.94 1.01
N SER A 4 -10.48 -13.10 0.73
CA SER A 4 -9.60 -13.23 -0.43
C SER A 4 -8.76 -14.50 -0.29
N SER A 5 -8.74 -15.37 -1.32
CA SER A 5 -7.96 -16.60 -1.32
C SER A 5 -6.45 -16.31 -1.23
N PRO A 6 -5.64 -17.25 -0.69
CA PRO A 6 -4.18 -17.13 -0.60
C PRO A 6 -3.51 -16.87 -1.96
N GLU A 7 -4.08 -17.35 -3.04
CA GLU A 7 -3.59 -17.21 -4.42
C GLU A 7 -3.62 -15.76 -4.94
N ARG A 8 -4.64 -14.97 -4.55
CA ARG A 8 -4.66 -13.53 -4.87
C ARG A 8 -3.57 -12.73 -4.18
N ARG A 9 -3.12 -13.19 -3.01
CA ARG A 9 -2.03 -12.53 -2.26
C ARG A 9 -0.67 -12.72 -2.93
N ALA A 10 -0.42 -13.87 -3.54
CA ALA A 10 0.83 -14.18 -4.24
C ALA A 10 1.01 -13.36 -5.54
N PHE A 11 -0.08 -13.03 -6.25
CA PHE A 11 -0.01 -12.35 -7.53
C PHE A 11 0.44 -10.89 -7.43
N LEU A 12 -0.01 -10.16 -6.43
CA LEU A 12 0.35 -8.74 -6.26
C LEU A 12 1.76 -8.55 -5.70
N ALA A 13 2.29 -9.58 -5.02
CA ALA A 13 3.70 -9.66 -4.63
C ALA A 13 4.62 -10.01 -5.82
N ALA A 14 4.16 -10.83 -6.78
CA ALA A 14 4.95 -11.27 -7.92
C ALA A 14 5.21 -10.16 -8.97
N GLY A 15 4.35 -9.14 -9.06
CA GLY A 15 4.62 -7.95 -9.88
C GLY A 15 5.79 -7.09 -9.38
N ALA A 16 6.29 -7.37 -8.17
CA ALA A 16 7.41 -6.67 -7.54
C ALA A 16 8.67 -7.55 -7.36
N ALA A 17 8.61 -8.85 -7.65
CA ALA A 17 9.66 -9.82 -7.33
C ALA A 17 10.29 -10.47 -8.57
N ALA A 18 10.80 -9.66 -9.49
CA ALA A 18 11.72 -10.16 -10.51
C ALA A 18 13.15 -9.71 -10.16
N ALA A 19 13.95 -10.69 -9.70
CA ALA A 19 15.40 -10.66 -9.54
C ALA A 19 15.98 -9.74 -8.45
N ALA A 20 16.07 -10.24 -7.21
CA ALA A 20 17.10 -9.85 -6.27
C ALA A 20 18.19 -10.95 -6.24
N LEU A 21 19.29 -10.75 -6.96
CA LEU A 21 20.54 -11.45 -6.75
C LEU A 21 21.38 -10.62 -5.77
N THR A 22 21.61 -11.18 -4.60
CA THR A 22 22.46 -10.61 -3.55
C THR A 22 23.94 -10.77 -3.90
N LEU A 23 24.66 -9.65 -3.99
CA LEU A 23 26.12 -9.61 -3.82
C LEU A 23 26.44 -8.55 -2.77
N ALA A 24 26.89 -9.01 -1.61
CA ALA A 24 27.37 -8.17 -0.52
C ALA A 24 28.88 -7.94 -0.64
N GLY A 25 29.29 -6.66 -0.58
CA GLY A 25 30.67 -6.26 -0.37
C GLY A 25 30.73 -4.84 0.23
N PRO A 26 31.63 -4.50 1.14
CA PRO A 26 31.58 -3.27 1.92
C PRO A 26 32.10 -2.06 1.16
N LEU A 27 31.39 -0.92 1.24
CA LEU A 27 31.84 0.37 0.71
C LEU A 27 32.28 1.29 1.85
N ALA A 28 33.53 1.74 1.72
CA ALA A 28 34.16 2.73 2.59
C ALA A 28 33.59 4.14 2.33
N ALA A 29 33.42 4.91 3.40
CA ALA A 29 32.98 6.30 3.36
C ALA A 29 34.06 7.21 2.79
N ALA A 30 33.75 8.02 1.78
CA ALA A 30 34.56 9.14 1.29
C ALA A 30 33.84 10.47 1.59
N GLN A 31 34.50 11.33 2.32
CA GLN A 31 34.09 12.73 2.56
C GLN A 31 34.32 13.55 1.28
N ALA A 32 33.32 14.34 0.87
CA ALA A 32 33.45 15.27 -0.24
C ALA A 32 33.36 16.73 0.23
N SER A 33 34.31 17.50 -0.17
CA SER A 33 34.48 18.95 0.05
C SER A 33 33.53 19.77 -0.83
N ALA A 34 33.07 20.91 -0.31
CA ALA A 34 32.20 21.87 -0.98
C ALA A 34 32.97 22.66 -2.07
N GLY A 35 32.43 22.67 -3.28
CA GLY A 35 32.89 23.49 -4.41
C GLY A 35 31.70 24.05 -5.19
N ALA A 36 31.79 25.29 -5.61
CA ALA A 36 30.74 26.13 -6.22
C ALA A 36 30.16 25.58 -7.53
N ALA A 37 28.87 25.81 -7.73
CA ALA A 37 28.06 25.34 -8.84
C ALA A 37 28.33 26.08 -10.15
N THR A 38 28.60 25.34 -11.23
CA THR A 38 28.42 25.77 -12.61
C THR A 38 27.32 24.90 -13.24
N ASN A 39 26.32 25.55 -13.82
CA ASN A 39 25.25 24.94 -14.60
C ASN A 39 25.82 24.18 -15.81
N ARG A 40 25.79 22.86 -15.78
CA ARG A 40 25.81 22.00 -16.97
C ARG A 40 24.91 20.82 -16.74
N ASP A 41 23.79 20.77 -17.45
CA ASP A 41 22.74 19.73 -17.38
C ASP A 41 23.14 18.38 -17.99
N GLU A 42 24.38 18.18 -18.45
CA GLU A 42 24.74 17.04 -19.28
C GLU A 42 25.46 15.87 -18.56
N ASP A 43 25.89 16.04 -17.31
CA ASP A 43 26.62 14.99 -16.57
C ASP A 43 26.11 14.79 -15.15
N ASP A 44 24.78 14.53 -14.96
CA ASP A 44 24.30 14.10 -13.66
C ASP A 44 24.78 12.66 -13.39
N PRO A 45 25.68 12.44 -12.41
CA PRO A 45 26.20 11.10 -12.10
C PRO A 45 25.10 10.08 -11.80
N LEU A 46 23.96 10.54 -11.30
CA LEU A 46 22.80 9.70 -11.02
C LEU A 46 22.16 9.21 -12.32
N VAL A 47 21.90 10.10 -13.29
CA VAL A 47 21.32 9.71 -14.58
C VAL A 47 22.24 8.74 -15.33
N ALA A 48 23.56 9.04 -15.36
CA ALA A 48 24.54 8.15 -15.95
C ALA A 48 24.58 6.76 -15.28
N ARG A 49 24.40 6.70 -13.96
CA ARG A 49 24.25 5.43 -13.23
C ARG A 49 22.97 4.71 -13.64
N LEU A 50 21.84 5.42 -13.65
CA LEU A 50 20.53 4.83 -14.00
C LEU A 50 20.52 4.29 -15.43
N ILE A 51 21.19 4.95 -16.39
CA ILE A 51 21.33 4.45 -17.76
C ILE A 51 22.13 3.14 -17.76
N ARG A 52 23.26 3.06 -17.06
CA ARG A 52 24.04 1.81 -16.97
C ARG A 52 23.26 0.66 -16.31
N GLU A 53 22.50 0.96 -15.25
CA GLU A 53 21.64 -0.03 -14.59
C GLU A 53 20.50 -0.47 -15.53
N ASN A 54 19.90 0.45 -16.27
CA ASN A 54 18.89 0.14 -17.30
C ASN A 54 19.46 -0.75 -18.41
N ASP A 55 20.69 -0.51 -18.85
CA ASP A 55 21.37 -1.35 -19.83
C ASP A 55 21.49 -2.81 -19.38
N THR A 56 21.68 -3.03 -18.07
CA THR A 56 21.67 -4.38 -17.50
C THR A 56 20.27 -5.02 -17.56
N LEU A 57 19.21 -4.22 -17.37
CA LEU A 57 17.83 -4.71 -17.46
C LEU A 57 17.43 -5.06 -18.90
N VAL A 58 17.97 -4.36 -19.90
CA VAL A 58 17.64 -4.58 -21.33
C VAL A 58 17.78 -6.05 -21.73
N LEU A 59 18.91 -6.69 -21.36
CA LEU A 59 19.15 -8.08 -21.76
C LEU A 59 18.15 -9.04 -21.10
N ALA A 60 17.84 -8.83 -19.82
CA ALA A 60 16.84 -9.62 -19.12
C ALA A 60 15.44 -9.43 -19.73
N GLN A 61 15.08 -8.20 -20.06
CA GLN A 61 13.80 -7.87 -20.70
C GLN A 61 13.66 -8.47 -22.09
N LEU A 62 14.69 -8.40 -22.93
CA LEU A 62 14.69 -9.04 -24.26
C LEU A 62 14.46 -10.56 -24.20
N ALA A 63 14.95 -11.22 -23.12
CA ALA A 63 14.76 -12.66 -22.93
C ALA A 63 13.31 -13.05 -22.60
N LEU A 64 12.48 -12.09 -22.16
CA LEU A 64 11.07 -12.32 -21.81
C LEU A 64 10.12 -12.10 -23.00
N GLN A 65 10.62 -11.53 -24.12
CA GLN A 65 9.78 -11.21 -25.26
C GLN A 65 9.21 -12.48 -25.91
N ASP A 66 7.90 -12.55 -26.10
CA ASP A 66 7.24 -13.69 -26.74
C ASP A 66 7.36 -13.58 -28.28
N LEU A 67 8.26 -14.38 -28.83
CA LEU A 67 8.53 -14.42 -30.26
C LEU A 67 7.86 -15.62 -30.97
N ARG A 68 6.96 -16.35 -30.29
CA ARG A 68 6.25 -17.48 -30.90
C ARG A 68 5.31 -16.99 -32.01
N PRO A 69 5.42 -17.50 -33.22
CA PRO A 69 4.58 -17.04 -34.33
C PRO A 69 3.10 -17.41 -34.12
N GLY A 70 2.20 -16.52 -34.51
CA GLY A 70 0.75 -16.77 -34.52
C GLY A 70 0.06 -16.79 -33.17
N VAL A 71 0.78 -16.53 -32.05
CA VAL A 71 0.13 -16.39 -30.73
C VAL A 71 -0.37 -14.96 -30.53
N ARG A 72 -1.47 -14.82 -29.80
CA ARG A 72 -1.93 -13.49 -29.34
C ARG A 72 -0.84 -12.84 -28.50
N GLY A 73 -0.52 -11.57 -28.77
CA GLY A 73 0.53 -10.85 -28.05
C GLY A 73 1.95 -11.16 -28.51
N HIS A 74 2.14 -11.80 -29.70
CA HIS A 74 3.45 -11.97 -30.33
C HIS A 74 4.24 -10.67 -30.37
N GLY A 75 5.49 -10.69 -29.90
CA GLY A 75 6.35 -9.52 -29.79
C GLY A 75 6.18 -8.72 -28.48
N GLY A 76 5.17 -9.03 -27.67
CA GLY A 76 4.95 -8.44 -26.34
C GLY A 76 5.58 -9.24 -25.20
N ILE A 77 5.30 -8.81 -23.98
CA ILE A 77 5.72 -9.47 -22.75
C ILE A 77 4.50 -10.10 -22.07
N PRO A 78 4.50 -11.42 -21.82
CA PRO A 78 3.44 -12.05 -21.04
C PRO A 78 3.60 -11.71 -19.53
N ASP A 79 2.52 -11.88 -18.80
CA ASP A 79 2.56 -11.86 -17.34
C ASP A 79 3.25 -13.13 -16.76
N PRO A 80 3.45 -13.25 -15.43
CA PRO A 80 4.06 -14.43 -14.82
C PRO A 80 3.33 -15.76 -15.05
N TYR A 81 2.09 -15.72 -15.52
CA TYR A 81 1.29 -16.90 -15.87
C TYR A 81 1.30 -17.21 -17.37
N GLY A 82 2.08 -16.45 -18.17
CA GLY A 82 2.16 -16.61 -19.62
C GLY A 82 1.00 -15.97 -20.37
N ILE A 83 0.21 -15.11 -19.74
CA ILE A 83 -0.91 -14.39 -20.37
C ILE A 83 -0.39 -13.10 -21.01
N PRO A 84 -0.72 -12.79 -22.28
CA PRO A 84 -0.32 -11.54 -22.92
C PRO A 84 -0.72 -10.32 -22.08
N SER A 85 0.23 -9.41 -21.83
CA SER A 85 0.04 -8.28 -20.93
C SER A 85 0.43 -6.96 -21.58
N ALA A 86 -0.55 -6.07 -21.79
CA ALA A 86 -0.30 -4.73 -22.29
C ALA A 86 0.56 -3.90 -21.34
N ASN A 87 0.35 -4.06 -20.01
CA ASN A 87 1.13 -3.34 -19.00
C ASN A 87 2.60 -3.78 -18.99
N ALA A 88 2.88 -5.09 -19.00
CA ALA A 88 4.25 -5.60 -19.08
C ALA A 88 4.93 -5.18 -20.40
N THR A 89 4.19 -5.22 -21.51
CA THR A 89 4.67 -4.79 -22.83
C THR A 89 4.98 -3.29 -22.85
N GLY A 90 4.14 -2.43 -22.24
CA GLY A 90 4.40 -1.00 -22.09
C GLY A 90 5.67 -0.72 -21.29
N GLY A 91 5.85 -1.41 -20.17
CA GLY A 91 7.07 -1.34 -19.36
C GLY A 91 8.32 -1.78 -20.10
N PHE A 92 8.23 -2.86 -20.89
CA PHE A 92 9.30 -3.32 -21.76
C PHE A 92 9.72 -2.24 -22.78
N ILE A 93 8.74 -1.63 -23.46
CA ILE A 93 9.01 -0.55 -24.42
C ILE A 93 9.69 0.63 -23.72
N ALA A 94 9.28 0.99 -22.50
CA ALA A 94 9.89 2.09 -21.76
C ALA A 94 11.37 1.84 -21.42
N VAL A 95 11.71 0.62 -20.96
CA VAL A 95 13.11 0.22 -20.70
C VAL A 95 13.97 0.30 -21.97
N LEU A 96 13.44 -0.23 -23.07
CA LEU A 96 14.17 -0.22 -24.35
C LEU A 96 14.31 1.19 -24.93
N ALA A 97 13.26 2.01 -24.83
CA ALA A 97 13.28 3.40 -25.32
C ALA A 97 14.34 4.24 -24.58
N CYS A 98 14.44 4.09 -23.25
CA CYS A 98 15.47 4.75 -22.46
C CYS A 98 16.90 4.39 -22.93
N ALA A 99 17.17 3.10 -23.15
CA ALA A 99 18.47 2.65 -23.62
C ALA A 99 18.74 3.06 -25.07
N PHE A 100 17.74 2.97 -25.94
CA PHE A 100 17.84 3.29 -27.36
C PHE A 100 18.13 4.77 -27.62
N ALA A 101 17.49 5.67 -26.87
CA ALA A 101 17.59 7.12 -27.06
C ALA A 101 18.71 7.79 -26.24
N SER A 102 19.32 7.09 -25.27
CA SER A 102 20.39 7.67 -24.44
C SER A 102 21.77 7.51 -25.07
N PRO A 103 22.47 8.61 -25.42
CA PRO A 103 23.79 8.53 -26.08
C PRO A 103 24.86 7.79 -25.27
N THR A 104 24.75 7.76 -23.96
CA THR A 104 25.69 7.08 -23.05
C THR A 104 25.35 5.61 -22.81
N SER A 105 24.21 5.12 -23.31
CA SER A 105 23.86 3.70 -23.24
C SER A 105 24.69 2.88 -24.24
N GLN A 106 25.10 1.66 -23.82
CA GLN A 106 25.73 0.69 -24.73
C GLN A 106 24.78 0.18 -25.83
N HIS A 107 23.49 0.47 -25.71
CA HIS A 107 22.45 0.11 -26.64
C HIS A 107 21.93 1.32 -27.46
N TYR A 108 22.62 2.44 -27.41
CA TYR A 108 22.24 3.63 -28.18
C TYR A 108 22.00 3.30 -29.66
N ARG A 109 20.81 3.60 -30.17
CA ARG A 109 20.35 3.34 -31.54
C ARG A 109 20.56 1.89 -32.03
N SER A 110 20.51 0.91 -31.12
CA SER A 110 20.70 -0.50 -31.45
C SER A 110 19.60 -1.01 -32.39
N PRO A 111 19.96 -1.61 -33.56
CA PRO A 111 18.96 -2.22 -34.46
C PRO A 111 18.15 -3.31 -33.78
N ARG A 112 18.75 -4.07 -32.85
CA ARG A 112 18.08 -5.12 -32.08
C ARG A 112 16.99 -4.54 -31.19
N LEU A 113 17.23 -3.43 -30.52
CA LEU A 113 16.21 -2.77 -29.69
C LEU A 113 15.10 -2.17 -30.54
N ARG A 114 15.44 -1.58 -31.68
CA ARG A 114 14.47 -1.08 -32.63
C ARG A 114 13.51 -2.18 -33.13
N GLU A 115 14.04 -3.33 -33.52
CA GLU A 115 13.23 -4.47 -33.95
C GLU A 115 12.34 -5.01 -32.82
N ALA A 116 12.88 -5.17 -31.62
CA ALA A 116 12.12 -5.61 -30.44
C ALA A 116 10.97 -4.64 -30.10
N MET A 117 11.23 -3.31 -30.12
CA MET A 117 10.18 -2.30 -29.89
C MET A 117 9.16 -2.26 -31.02
N LEU A 118 9.56 -2.52 -32.26
CA LEU A 118 8.66 -2.59 -33.39
C LEU A 118 7.65 -3.73 -33.21
N LEU A 119 8.09 -4.91 -32.81
CA LEU A 119 7.21 -6.04 -32.47
C LEU A 119 6.33 -5.74 -31.26
N ALA A 120 6.90 -5.20 -30.19
CA ALA A 120 6.16 -4.89 -28.98
C ALA A 120 5.09 -3.79 -29.18
N SER A 121 5.36 -2.78 -29.99
CA SER A 121 4.37 -1.76 -30.36
C SER A 121 3.21 -2.33 -31.20
N GLN A 122 3.47 -3.35 -32.02
CA GLN A 122 2.41 -4.08 -32.69
C GLN A 122 1.60 -4.91 -31.70
N ALA A 123 2.27 -5.62 -30.77
CA ALA A 123 1.58 -6.39 -29.72
C ALA A 123 0.63 -5.52 -28.87
N LEU A 124 1.01 -4.27 -28.55
CA LEU A 124 0.10 -3.34 -27.87
C LEU A 124 -1.17 -3.07 -28.68
N LEU A 125 -1.04 -2.84 -29.98
CA LEU A 125 -2.19 -2.61 -30.87
C LEU A 125 -3.08 -3.86 -30.96
N ASP A 126 -2.48 -5.05 -31.03
CA ASP A 126 -3.20 -6.33 -31.11
C ASP A 126 -3.92 -6.69 -29.81
N LEU A 127 -3.45 -6.16 -28.65
CA LEU A 127 -4.09 -6.32 -27.35
C LEU A 127 -5.15 -5.25 -27.06
N GLN A 128 -5.14 -4.13 -27.79
CA GLN A 128 -6.09 -3.04 -27.63
C GLN A 128 -7.42 -3.37 -28.31
N HIS A 129 -8.52 -3.13 -27.61
CA HIS A 129 -9.87 -3.27 -28.15
C HIS A 129 -10.23 -2.12 -29.11
N GLU A 130 -11.28 -2.32 -29.91
CA GLU A 130 -11.80 -1.30 -30.84
C GLU A 130 -12.21 0.00 -30.14
N ASP A 131 -12.66 -0.08 -28.87
CA ASP A 131 -13.01 1.07 -28.03
C ASP A 131 -11.79 1.75 -27.39
N GLY A 132 -10.57 1.32 -27.73
CA GLY A 132 -9.31 1.87 -27.23
C GLY A 132 -8.87 1.34 -25.87
N THR A 133 -9.68 0.52 -25.18
CA THR A 133 -9.33 -0.07 -23.89
C THR A 133 -8.42 -1.28 -24.02
N ILE A 134 -7.80 -1.66 -22.90
CA ILE A 134 -7.09 -2.95 -22.75
C ILE A 134 -7.69 -3.77 -21.61
N ASP A 135 -7.30 -5.03 -21.53
CA ASP A 135 -7.63 -5.92 -20.42
C ASP A 135 -6.48 -6.03 -19.42
N LEU A 136 -6.81 -6.03 -18.14
CA LEU A 136 -6.01 -6.67 -17.11
C LEU A 136 -6.57 -8.09 -16.93
N ALA A 137 -6.07 -9.06 -17.69
CA ALA A 137 -6.68 -10.37 -17.93
C ALA A 137 -6.94 -11.22 -16.66
N ILE A 138 -6.34 -10.82 -15.52
CA ILE A 138 -6.57 -11.48 -14.22
C ILE A 138 -7.85 -11.01 -13.50
N THR A 139 -8.42 -9.85 -13.88
CA THR A 139 -9.56 -9.29 -13.13
C THR A 139 -10.43 -8.28 -13.88
N ASN A 140 -9.89 -7.45 -14.78
CA ASN A 140 -10.61 -6.34 -15.40
C ASN A 140 -10.57 -6.45 -16.92
N PHE A 141 -11.72 -6.31 -17.56
CA PHE A 141 -11.84 -6.41 -19.00
C PHE A 141 -12.39 -5.10 -19.59
N ARG A 142 -11.87 -4.69 -20.75
CA ARG A 142 -12.18 -3.39 -21.39
C ARG A 142 -12.08 -2.25 -20.38
N SER A 143 -10.94 -2.19 -19.69
CA SER A 143 -10.76 -1.38 -18.50
C SER A 143 -10.12 -0.02 -18.79
N PRO A 144 -10.85 1.11 -18.70
CA PRO A 144 -10.22 2.43 -18.83
C PRO A 144 -9.11 2.68 -17.79
N PRO A 145 -9.26 2.33 -16.49
CA PRO A 145 -8.19 2.53 -15.53
C PRO A 145 -6.91 1.75 -15.85
N ASP A 146 -7.03 0.48 -16.24
CA ASP A 146 -5.84 -0.32 -16.58
C ASP A 146 -5.19 0.19 -17.88
N THR A 147 -5.98 0.72 -18.81
CA THR A 147 -5.50 1.43 -20.00
C THR A 147 -4.70 2.67 -19.63
N ALA A 148 -5.16 3.43 -18.62
CA ALA A 148 -4.43 4.58 -18.09
C ALA A 148 -3.10 4.17 -17.43
N PHE A 149 -3.05 3.07 -16.67
CA PHE A 149 -1.80 2.54 -16.12
C PHE A 149 -0.78 2.14 -17.21
N VAL A 150 -1.22 1.56 -18.30
CA VAL A 150 -0.32 1.28 -19.45
C VAL A 150 0.26 2.57 -20.02
N THR A 151 -0.54 3.64 -20.05
CA THR A 151 -0.13 4.95 -20.57
C THR A 151 1.01 5.56 -19.75
N GLU A 152 1.09 5.29 -18.43
CA GLU A 152 2.21 5.75 -17.57
C GLU A 152 3.59 5.28 -18.07
N ASN A 153 3.64 4.16 -18.80
CA ASN A 153 4.87 3.64 -19.40
C ASN A 153 5.02 4.07 -20.87
N VAL A 154 3.93 4.00 -21.64
CA VAL A 154 3.97 4.19 -23.09
C VAL A 154 4.11 5.67 -23.47
N ALA A 155 3.49 6.60 -22.74
CA ALA A 155 3.59 8.02 -23.03
C ALA A 155 5.02 8.57 -22.82
N PRO A 156 5.73 8.29 -21.72
CA PRO A 156 7.15 8.67 -21.60
C PRO A 156 8.03 8.00 -22.65
N ALA A 157 7.80 6.73 -22.99
CA ALA A 157 8.56 6.05 -24.04
C ALA A 157 8.39 6.72 -25.41
N TYR A 158 7.16 7.11 -25.76
CA TYR A 158 6.87 7.87 -26.97
C TYR A 158 7.56 9.23 -26.96
N GLU A 159 7.52 9.97 -25.84
CA GLU A 159 8.19 11.26 -25.66
C GLU A 159 9.71 11.15 -25.82
N ILE A 160 10.33 10.15 -25.18
CA ILE A 160 11.78 9.87 -25.26
C ILE A 160 12.20 9.56 -26.71
N LEU A 161 11.49 8.66 -27.39
CA LEU A 161 11.80 8.31 -28.76
C LEU A 161 11.60 9.48 -29.73
N ARG A 162 10.58 10.31 -29.52
CA ARG A 162 10.30 11.50 -30.32
C ARG A 162 11.38 12.59 -30.17
N SER A 163 12.05 12.65 -29.02
CA SER A 163 13.10 13.64 -28.74
C SER A 163 14.43 13.34 -29.44
N ASP A 164 14.60 12.15 -30.05
CA ASP A 164 15.78 11.78 -30.84
C ASP A 164 15.46 11.73 -32.36
N PRO A 165 15.46 12.87 -33.06
CA PRO A 165 15.00 12.96 -34.46
C PRO A 165 15.95 12.27 -35.44
N GLY A 166 17.17 11.91 -35.04
CA GLY A 166 18.12 11.15 -35.85
C GLY A 166 17.97 9.63 -35.76
N SER A 167 16.97 9.16 -35.03
CA SER A 167 16.70 7.73 -34.82
C SER A 167 15.76 7.17 -35.88
N ASP A 168 15.98 5.89 -36.29
CA ASP A 168 15.08 5.14 -37.16
C ASP A 168 13.80 4.68 -36.41
N ALA A 169 13.28 5.49 -35.48
CA ALA A 169 12.13 5.14 -34.64
C ALA A 169 10.77 5.47 -35.26
N ALA A 170 10.73 6.09 -36.44
CA ALA A 170 9.47 6.54 -37.04
C ALA A 170 8.37 5.45 -37.16
N PRO A 171 8.64 4.18 -37.52
CA PRO A 171 7.61 3.16 -37.54
C PRO A 171 7.09 2.78 -36.15
N ILE A 172 7.94 2.84 -35.11
CA ILE A 172 7.56 2.59 -33.71
C ILE A 172 6.68 3.75 -33.23
N LEU A 173 7.12 4.99 -33.46
CA LEU A 173 6.37 6.20 -33.08
C LEU A 173 4.97 6.20 -33.70
N ALA A 174 4.83 5.84 -34.99
CA ALA A 174 3.52 5.76 -35.64
C ALA A 174 2.57 4.75 -34.98
N ARG A 175 3.08 3.59 -34.52
CA ARG A 175 2.27 2.58 -33.79
C ARG A 175 1.91 3.04 -32.38
N LEU A 176 2.88 3.61 -31.63
CA LEU A 176 2.64 4.13 -30.30
C LEU A 176 1.67 5.31 -30.35
N GLU A 177 1.79 6.20 -31.32
CA GLU A 177 0.83 7.31 -31.50
C GLU A 177 -0.58 6.80 -31.75
N ARG A 178 -0.74 5.81 -32.65
CA ARG A 178 -2.03 5.17 -32.92
C ARG A 178 -2.62 4.58 -31.63
N PHE A 179 -1.81 3.81 -30.87
CA PHE A 179 -2.22 3.24 -29.59
C PHE A 179 -2.68 4.34 -28.62
N LEU A 180 -1.88 5.40 -28.43
CA LEU A 180 -2.16 6.50 -27.49
C LEU A 180 -3.40 7.31 -27.89
N ARG A 181 -3.69 7.50 -29.18
CA ARG A 181 -4.93 8.17 -29.64
C ARG A 181 -6.17 7.36 -29.27
N HIS A 182 -6.16 6.05 -29.50
CA HIS A 182 -7.27 5.18 -29.08
C HIS A 182 -7.41 5.14 -27.55
N VAL A 183 -6.30 5.13 -26.79
CA VAL A 183 -6.33 5.30 -25.32
C VAL A 183 -7.05 6.59 -24.95
N GLY A 184 -6.70 7.72 -25.59
CA GLY A 184 -7.34 9.01 -25.32
C GLY A 184 -8.85 8.98 -25.55
N ASP A 185 -9.32 8.34 -26.62
CA ASP A 185 -10.75 8.16 -26.89
C ASP A 185 -11.44 7.34 -25.78
N ALA A 186 -10.82 6.23 -25.37
CA ALA A 186 -11.33 5.40 -24.28
C ALA A 186 -11.42 6.15 -22.94
N LEU A 187 -10.37 6.91 -22.58
CA LEU A 187 -10.30 7.60 -21.29
C LEU A 187 -11.19 8.86 -21.23
N ALA A 188 -11.41 9.54 -22.39
CA ALA A 188 -12.28 10.71 -22.44
C ALA A 188 -13.73 10.41 -22.07
N THR A 189 -14.19 9.16 -22.23
CA THR A 189 -15.57 8.73 -21.98
C THR A 189 -15.68 7.64 -20.92
N GLY A 190 -14.60 6.90 -20.65
CA GLY A 190 -14.57 5.76 -19.76
C GLY A 190 -14.77 6.12 -18.29
N GLY A 191 -15.28 5.15 -17.52
CA GLY A 191 -15.52 5.26 -16.08
C GLY A 191 -14.42 4.61 -15.25
N VAL A 192 -14.58 4.70 -13.92
CA VAL A 192 -13.67 4.17 -12.91
C VAL A 192 -14.43 3.41 -11.83
N HIS A 193 -13.75 2.57 -11.05
CA HIS A 193 -14.40 1.82 -9.96
C HIS A 193 -13.67 1.93 -8.59
N THR A 194 -12.55 2.65 -8.53
CA THR A 194 -11.84 2.95 -7.27
C THR A 194 -11.32 4.39 -7.27
N PRO A 195 -11.11 5.02 -6.11
CA PRO A 195 -10.69 6.42 -6.02
C PRO A 195 -9.39 6.73 -6.77
N ASN A 196 -8.34 5.90 -6.63
CA ASN A 196 -7.07 6.13 -7.32
C ASN A 196 -7.20 6.14 -8.85
N HIS A 197 -8.15 5.38 -9.40
CA HIS A 197 -8.36 5.26 -10.85
C HIS A 197 -8.75 6.60 -11.48
N ARG A 198 -9.50 7.50 -10.76
CA ARG A 198 -9.80 8.85 -11.25
C ARG A 198 -8.52 9.60 -11.59
N TRP A 199 -7.56 9.55 -10.66
CA TRP A 199 -6.33 10.33 -10.78
C TRP A 199 -5.38 9.76 -11.82
N VAL A 200 -5.30 8.44 -11.94
CA VAL A 200 -4.50 7.78 -13.01
C VAL A 200 -5.08 8.10 -14.39
N VAL A 201 -6.41 8.05 -14.56
CA VAL A 201 -7.09 8.45 -15.80
C VAL A 201 -6.83 9.92 -16.11
N CYS A 202 -6.95 10.82 -15.12
CA CYS A 202 -6.66 12.23 -15.29
C CYS A 202 -5.20 12.49 -15.69
N ALA A 203 -4.24 11.82 -15.04
CA ALA A 203 -2.82 11.94 -15.36
C ALA A 203 -2.49 11.45 -16.77
N ALA A 204 -3.07 10.31 -17.19
CA ALA A 204 -2.94 9.80 -18.54
C ALA A 204 -3.50 10.79 -19.58
N LEU A 205 -4.71 11.34 -19.35
CA LEU A 205 -5.31 12.35 -20.23
C LEU A 205 -4.47 13.64 -20.29
N ALA A 206 -3.86 14.07 -19.18
CA ALA A 206 -3.00 15.25 -19.16
C ALA A 206 -1.70 15.01 -19.96
N ALA A 207 -1.06 13.85 -19.80
CA ALA A 207 0.10 13.46 -20.59
C ALA A 207 -0.24 13.36 -22.10
N LEU A 208 -1.40 12.79 -22.43
CA LEU A 208 -1.88 12.71 -23.80
C LEU A 208 -2.19 14.09 -24.38
N HIS A 209 -2.78 15.00 -23.61
CA HIS A 209 -3.07 16.36 -24.06
C HIS A 209 -1.80 17.13 -24.44
N ASP A 210 -0.73 16.96 -23.68
CA ASP A 210 0.56 17.59 -23.96
C ASP A 210 1.23 17.00 -25.21
N LEU A 211 1.14 15.67 -25.41
CA LEU A 211 1.78 14.97 -26.52
C LEU A 211 0.97 15.01 -27.83
N LEU A 212 -0.35 14.89 -27.72
CA LEU A 212 -1.34 14.71 -28.80
C LEU A 212 -2.59 15.51 -28.45
N PRO A 213 -2.58 16.85 -28.57
CA PRO A 213 -3.62 17.74 -28.06
C PRO A 213 -5.03 17.38 -28.53
N ASP A 214 -5.97 17.28 -27.56
CA ASP A 214 -7.40 17.10 -27.81
C ASP A 214 -8.18 17.83 -26.70
N PRO A 215 -9.15 18.73 -27.04
CA PRO A 215 -9.92 19.51 -26.06
C PRO A 215 -10.82 18.66 -25.15
N ARG A 216 -11.14 17.42 -25.53
CA ARG A 216 -11.92 16.49 -24.70
C ARG A 216 -11.17 16.08 -23.44
N TYR A 217 -9.83 16.01 -23.49
CA TYR A 217 -9.00 15.54 -22.36
C TYR A 217 -9.05 16.49 -21.18
N PRO A 218 -8.71 17.79 -21.30
CA PRO A 218 -8.85 18.70 -20.17
C PRO A 218 -10.30 18.84 -19.71
N ALA A 219 -11.30 18.80 -20.59
CA ALA A 219 -12.70 18.84 -20.21
C ALA A 219 -13.08 17.65 -19.30
N ARG A 220 -12.58 16.43 -19.61
CA ARG A 220 -12.81 15.24 -18.77
C ARG A 220 -12.08 15.32 -17.43
N ILE A 221 -10.85 15.84 -17.42
CA ILE A 221 -10.09 16.08 -16.18
C ILE A 221 -10.86 17.03 -15.25
N GLU A 222 -11.40 18.14 -15.76
CA GLU A 222 -12.18 19.07 -14.95
C GLU A 222 -13.46 18.42 -14.37
N GLN A 223 -14.10 17.49 -15.08
CA GLN A 223 -15.24 16.75 -14.54
C GLN A 223 -14.83 15.92 -13.31
N TRP A 224 -13.68 15.23 -13.36
CA TRP A 224 -13.19 14.46 -12.23
C TRP A 224 -12.70 15.34 -11.07
N LEU A 225 -12.04 16.47 -11.35
CA LEU A 225 -11.58 17.42 -10.33
C LEU A 225 -12.77 18.09 -9.60
N ALA A 226 -13.89 18.31 -10.30
CA ALA A 226 -15.10 18.91 -9.71
C ALA A 226 -15.73 18.04 -8.60
N GLU A 227 -15.46 16.71 -8.57
CA GLU A 227 -15.88 15.83 -7.48
C GLU A 227 -15.08 16.03 -6.18
N GLY A 228 -13.99 16.80 -6.24
CA GLY A 228 -13.07 17.02 -5.14
C GLY A 228 -12.00 15.94 -5.02
N ILE A 229 -10.92 16.30 -4.33
CA ILE A 229 -9.79 15.41 -4.06
C ILE A 229 -10.07 14.63 -2.79
N ASP A 230 -9.96 13.31 -2.85
CA ASP A 230 -10.25 12.37 -1.76
C ASP A 230 -9.10 12.26 -0.72
N LEU A 231 -8.60 13.41 -0.28
CA LEU A 231 -7.57 13.56 0.74
C LEU A 231 -8.18 14.11 2.02
N ASP A 232 -8.06 13.37 3.14
CA ASP A 232 -8.54 13.84 4.43
C ASP A 232 -7.64 14.97 5.01
N PRO A 233 -8.10 15.68 6.06
CA PRO A 233 -7.30 16.72 6.70
C PRO A 233 -5.95 16.26 7.27
N ASP A 234 -5.78 14.97 7.58
CA ASP A 234 -4.53 14.39 8.04
C ASP A 234 -3.51 14.18 6.90
N GLY A 235 -3.92 14.29 5.63
CA GLY A 235 -3.10 14.01 4.45
C GLY A 235 -3.22 12.58 3.93
N GLN A 236 -4.24 11.83 4.35
CA GLN A 236 -4.46 10.46 3.93
C GLN A 236 -5.51 10.37 2.82
N TYR A 237 -5.18 9.66 1.74
CA TYR A 237 -6.16 9.33 0.70
C TYR A 237 -7.15 8.26 1.19
N THR A 238 -8.35 8.25 0.61
CA THR A 238 -9.47 7.38 1.05
C THR A 238 -9.12 5.88 1.08
N GLU A 239 -8.28 5.41 0.19
CA GLU A 239 -7.86 3.99 0.14
C GLU A 239 -6.86 3.61 1.24
N ARG A 240 -6.20 4.58 1.86
CA ARG A 240 -5.22 4.39 2.95
C ARG A 240 -4.09 3.41 2.59
N SER A 241 -3.82 3.23 1.31
CA SER A 241 -2.85 2.28 0.80
C SER A 241 -1.45 2.89 0.76
N THR A 242 -0.73 2.79 1.87
CA THR A 242 0.56 3.46 2.04
C THR A 242 1.63 2.96 1.07
N THR A 243 1.67 1.66 0.74
CA THR A 243 2.76 1.13 -0.10
C THR A 243 2.43 1.09 -1.59
N ILE A 244 1.16 1.29 -1.98
CA ILE A 244 0.73 1.15 -3.38
C ILE A 244 0.01 2.42 -3.87
N TYR A 245 -1.26 2.61 -3.48
CA TYR A 245 -2.13 3.56 -4.16
C TYR A 245 -1.90 5.01 -3.75
N SER A 246 -1.45 5.30 -2.53
CA SER A 246 -1.06 6.67 -2.18
C SER A 246 0.10 7.17 -3.02
N ALA A 247 1.10 6.32 -3.29
CA ALA A 247 2.22 6.65 -4.19
C ALA A 247 1.75 6.84 -5.65
N VAL A 248 0.81 6.01 -6.12
CA VAL A 248 0.18 6.14 -7.45
C VAL A 248 -0.54 7.48 -7.57
N VAL A 249 -1.35 7.84 -6.58
CA VAL A 249 -2.09 9.12 -6.56
C VAL A 249 -1.13 10.31 -6.53
N ASN A 250 -0.06 10.26 -5.72
CA ASN A 250 0.96 11.31 -5.70
C ASN A 250 1.61 11.50 -7.08
N ARG A 251 1.98 10.42 -7.77
CA ARG A 251 2.52 10.48 -9.13
C ARG A 251 1.52 11.11 -10.09
N ALA A 252 0.26 10.70 -10.03
CA ALA A 252 -0.79 11.24 -10.88
C ALA A 252 -0.97 12.75 -10.69
N PHE A 253 -0.98 13.26 -9.45
CA PHE A 253 -1.09 14.70 -9.18
C PHE A 253 0.15 15.48 -9.59
N LEU A 254 1.35 14.92 -9.49
CA LEU A 254 2.56 15.57 -10.03
C LEU A 254 2.50 15.68 -11.55
N THR A 255 2.06 14.62 -12.24
CA THR A 255 1.83 14.65 -13.70
C THR A 255 0.80 15.71 -14.08
N LEU A 256 -0.33 15.77 -13.38
CA LEU A 256 -1.35 16.80 -13.59
C LEU A 256 -0.80 18.22 -13.37
N ALA A 257 -0.10 18.43 -12.26
CA ALA A 257 0.48 19.73 -11.92
C ALA A 257 1.50 20.19 -12.97
N HIS A 258 2.25 19.27 -13.55
CA HIS A 258 3.24 19.58 -14.57
C HIS A 258 2.61 19.79 -15.95
N ARG A 259 1.88 18.78 -16.47
CA ARG A 259 1.35 18.78 -17.83
C ARG A 259 0.24 19.83 -18.08
N LEU A 260 -0.49 20.24 -17.03
CA LEU A 260 -1.52 21.28 -17.10
C LEU A 260 -1.03 22.64 -16.60
N ASN A 261 0.23 22.76 -16.17
CA ASN A 261 0.79 23.96 -15.51
C ASN A 261 -0.08 24.44 -14.34
N ARG A 262 -0.51 23.49 -13.47
CA ARG A 262 -1.37 23.74 -12.30
C ARG A 262 -0.62 23.42 -10.99
N PRO A 263 0.23 24.35 -10.51
CA PRO A 263 1.10 24.12 -9.35
C PRO A 263 0.35 23.79 -8.06
N GLU A 264 -0.91 24.24 -7.91
CA GLU A 264 -1.75 23.96 -6.74
C GLU A 264 -2.06 22.47 -6.56
N LEU A 265 -2.02 21.67 -7.63
CA LEU A 265 -2.22 20.23 -7.57
C LEU A 265 -1.06 19.47 -6.89
N ARG A 266 0.02 20.17 -6.53
CA ARG A 266 1.09 19.63 -5.68
C ARG A 266 0.75 19.65 -4.19
N ASP A 267 -0.23 20.45 -3.75
CA ASP A 267 -0.60 20.52 -2.32
C ASP A 267 -1.06 19.18 -1.74
N PRO A 268 -1.95 18.40 -2.39
CA PRO A 268 -2.30 17.05 -1.95
C PRO A 268 -1.08 16.14 -1.80
N VAL A 269 -0.13 16.23 -2.75
CA VAL A 269 1.10 15.43 -2.71
C VAL A 269 1.93 15.79 -1.49
N ARG A 270 2.22 17.09 -1.28
CA ARG A 270 3.00 17.56 -0.14
C ARG A 270 2.39 17.08 1.19
N ARG A 271 1.08 17.25 1.37
CA ARG A 271 0.36 16.82 2.59
C ARG A 271 0.46 15.31 2.80
N ASN A 272 0.32 14.50 1.75
CA ASN A 272 0.46 13.06 1.86
C ASN A 272 1.91 12.65 2.14
N LEU A 273 2.91 13.27 1.51
CA LEU A 273 4.31 13.00 1.77
C LEU A 273 4.72 13.37 3.21
N ASP A 274 4.28 14.55 3.71
CA ASP A 274 4.49 14.98 5.09
C ASP A 274 3.91 13.96 6.09
N MET A 275 2.67 13.51 5.87
CA MET A 275 2.04 12.49 6.70
C MET A 275 2.82 11.17 6.67
N THR A 276 3.26 10.75 5.48
CA THR A 276 3.91 9.45 5.27
C THR A 276 5.25 9.35 6.01
N LEU A 277 5.96 10.47 6.27
CA LEU A 277 7.17 10.47 7.11
C LEU A 277 6.90 9.97 8.54
N TYR A 278 5.70 10.22 9.07
CA TYR A 278 5.30 9.71 10.39
C TYR A 278 4.85 8.25 10.37
N TYR A 279 4.69 7.66 9.19
CA TYR A 279 4.35 6.24 9.04
C TYR A 279 5.59 5.34 8.98
N LEU A 280 6.80 5.92 8.94
CA LEU A 280 8.05 5.16 8.96
C LEU A 280 8.30 4.48 10.31
N HIS A 281 8.66 3.21 10.25
CA HIS A 281 9.26 2.46 11.33
C HIS A 281 10.80 2.63 11.36
N PRO A 282 11.48 2.25 12.46
CA PRO A 282 12.94 2.36 12.54
C PRO A 282 13.70 1.57 11.48
N ASP A 283 13.14 0.45 11.01
CA ASP A 283 13.70 -0.46 10.01
C ASP A 283 13.37 -0.07 8.55
N GLY A 284 12.77 1.11 8.32
CA GLY A 284 12.38 1.59 7.00
C GLY A 284 11.05 1.05 6.48
N GLU A 285 10.43 0.07 7.16
CA GLU A 285 9.07 -0.35 6.85
C GLU A 285 8.07 0.79 7.12
N VAL A 286 6.94 0.78 6.44
CA VAL A 286 5.86 1.75 6.66
C VAL A 286 4.62 1.08 7.23
N VAL A 287 3.81 1.87 7.94
CA VAL A 287 2.51 1.44 8.48
C VAL A 287 1.57 1.07 7.34
N THR A 288 1.10 -0.16 7.35
CA THR A 288 0.12 -0.70 6.39
C THR A 288 -1.15 -1.23 7.05
N GLU A 289 -1.18 -1.31 8.37
CA GLU A 289 -2.29 -1.86 9.16
C GLU A 289 -3.61 -1.13 8.93
N GLY A 290 -3.54 0.19 8.65
CA GLY A 290 -4.70 1.04 8.34
C GLY A 290 -5.17 0.96 6.89
N SER A 291 -4.46 0.27 6.00
CA SER A 291 -4.82 0.17 4.59
C SER A 291 -6.19 -0.50 4.39
N ARG A 292 -6.93 0.00 3.40
CA ARG A 292 -8.21 -0.58 2.95
C ARG A 292 -8.06 -1.41 1.67
N ARG A 293 -6.82 -1.65 1.27
CA ARG A 293 -6.48 -2.34 0.03
C ARG A 293 -5.62 -3.58 0.31
N GLN A 294 -5.12 -4.20 -0.74
CA GLN A 294 -4.36 -5.46 -0.67
C GLN A 294 -3.01 -5.36 0.04
N ASP A 295 -2.48 -4.17 0.24
CA ASP A 295 -1.26 -3.95 1.03
C ASP A 295 -1.51 -3.90 2.55
N ARG A 296 -2.76 -4.11 2.98
CA ARG A 296 -3.09 -4.17 4.40
C ARG A 296 -2.29 -5.27 5.09
N GLN A 297 -1.54 -4.88 6.15
CA GLN A 297 -0.68 -5.79 6.91
C GLN A 297 0.42 -6.47 6.07
N GLN A 298 0.74 -5.91 4.89
CA GLN A 298 1.88 -6.33 4.10
C GLN A 298 3.10 -5.49 4.46
N ARG A 299 4.27 -6.10 4.39
CA ARG A 299 5.53 -5.38 4.54
C ARG A 299 5.78 -4.52 3.30
N GLY A 300 6.27 -3.32 3.52
CA GLY A 300 6.61 -2.43 2.41
C GLY A 300 7.38 -1.21 2.88
N THR A 301 8.00 -0.52 1.93
CA THR A 301 8.87 0.64 2.14
C THR A 301 8.39 1.83 1.31
N LEU A 302 9.10 2.95 1.40
CA LEU A 302 8.82 4.17 0.63
C LEU A 302 9.24 4.11 -0.85
N VAL A 303 9.70 2.98 -1.36
CA VAL A 303 10.34 2.88 -2.69
C VAL A 303 9.50 3.51 -3.81
N ARG A 304 8.18 3.37 -3.80
CA ARG A 304 7.28 3.92 -4.82
C ARG A 304 7.10 5.45 -4.74
N TYR A 305 7.54 6.08 -3.64
CA TYR A 305 7.47 7.52 -3.43
C TYR A 305 8.72 8.26 -3.92
N TYR A 306 9.69 7.54 -4.47
CA TYR A 306 11.00 8.10 -4.80
C TYR A 306 10.92 9.38 -5.64
N ALA A 307 10.26 9.34 -6.80
CA ALA A 307 10.12 10.50 -7.68
C ALA A 307 9.36 11.65 -6.99
N ALA A 308 8.29 11.32 -6.23
CA ALA A 308 7.50 12.34 -5.53
C ALA A 308 8.30 13.04 -4.43
N TYR A 309 9.00 12.29 -3.57
CA TYR A 309 9.88 12.89 -2.57
C TYR A 309 11.00 13.70 -3.22
N ARG A 310 11.61 13.21 -4.30
CA ARG A 310 12.71 13.89 -4.98
C ARG A 310 12.24 15.21 -5.59
N GLU A 311 11.15 15.20 -6.34
CA GLU A 311 10.59 16.42 -6.95
C GLU A 311 10.22 17.45 -5.89
N MET A 312 9.47 17.04 -4.86
CA MET A 312 9.01 17.95 -3.81
C MET A 312 10.17 18.45 -2.94
N ALA A 313 11.18 17.61 -2.65
CA ALA A 313 12.40 18.04 -1.97
C ALA A 313 13.10 19.18 -2.71
N ILE A 314 13.24 19.03 -4.03
CA ILE A 314 13.93 20.03 -4.88
C ILE A 314 13.10 21.32 -4.98
N ARG A 315 11.79 21.22 -5.22
CA ARG A 315 10.93 22.39 -5.40
C ARG A 315 10.78 23.25 -4.15
N GLU A 316 10.71 22.60 -2.98
CA GLU A 316 10.45 23.27 -1.71
C GLU A 316 11.70 23.47 -0.84
N GLY A 317 12.87 22.97 -1.28
CA GLY A 317 14.06 22.97 -0.45
C GLY A 317 13.91 22.10 0.80
N ASN A 318 13.07 21.05 0.76
CA ASN A 318 12.72 20.26 1.92
C ASN A 318 13.77 19.18 2.22
N GLY A 319 14.55 19.39 3.29
CA GLY A 319 15.61 18.49 3.70
C GLY A 319 15.12 17.15 4.25
N GLN A 320 13.93 17.06 4.84
CA GLN A 320 13.36 15.79 5.30
C GLN A 320 12.95 14.92 4.11
N PHE A 321 12.37 15.52 3.06
CA PHE A 321 12.09 14.80 1.82
C PHE A 321 13.38 14.32 1.14
N ALA A 322 14.46 15.13 1.19
CA ALA A 322 15.77 14.71 0.70
C ALA A 322 16.31 13.50 1.50
N SER A 323 16.10 13.45 2.81
CA SER A 323 16.48 12.29 3.62
C SER A 323 15.64 11.04 3.28
N ALA A 324 14.35 11.18 2.98
CA ALA A 324 13.53 10.07 2.51
C ALA A 324 14.04 9.53 1.16
N VAL A 325 14.46 10.40 0.24
CA VAL A 325 15.11 10.00 -1.02
C VAL A 325 16.39 9.21 -0.75
N ALA A 326 17.27 9.72 0.11
CA ALA A 326 18.52 9.05 0.45
C ALA A 326 18.30 7.68 1.09
N GLN A 327 17.28 7.55 1.96
CA GLN A 327 16.90 6.28 2.56
C GLN A 327 16.44 5.28 1.49
N ILE A 328 15.58 5.69 0.55
CA ILE A 328 15.12 4.83 -0.55
C ILE A 328 16.29 4.37 -1.42
N GLU A 329 17.23 5.27 -1.74
CA GLU A 329 18.42 4.94 -2.52
C GLU A 329 19.33 3.93 -1.81
N ALA A 330 19.44 4.01 -0.48
CA ALA A 330 20.22 3.07 0.32
C ALA A 330 19.54 1.70 0.45
N GLU A 331 18.22 1.66 0.68
CA GLU A 331 17.47 0.43 0.92
C GLU A 331 17.13 -0.34 -0.37
N SER A 332 16.91 0.39 -1.47
CA SER A 332 16.40 -0.18 -2.72
C SER A 332 17.04 0.42 -3.97
N PRO A 333 18.38 0.45 -4.08
CA PRO A 333 19.06 1.11 -5.19
C PRO A 333 18.62 0.58 -6.57
N ALA A 334 18.43 -0.74 -6.69
CA ALA A 334 17.97 -1.39 -7.92
C ALA A 334 16.53 -1.01 -8.33
N SER A 335 15.73 -0.45 -7.44
CA SER A 335 14.36 -0.03 -7.75
C SER A 335 14.32 1.37 -8.37
N VAL A 336 15.33 2.19 -8.13
CA VAL A 336 15.40 3.58 -8.61
C VAL A 336 15.55 3.63 -10.13
N VAL A 337 16.15 2.61 -10.75
CA VAL A 337 16.30 2.52 -12.21
C VAL A 337 14.96 2.58 -12.95
N ARG A 338 13.87 2.14 -12.31
CA ARG A 338 12.51 2.19 -12.90
C ARG A 338 12.01 3.63 -13.10
N GLU A 339 12.61 4.59 -12.42
CA GLU A 339 12.28 6.01 -12.58
C GLU A 339 13.07 6.67 -13.74
N LEU A 340 13.96 5.95 -14.43
CA LEU A 340 14.73 6.51 -15.53
C LEU A 340 13.87 7.20 -16.61
N PRO A 341 12.68 6.66 -17.03
CA PRO A 341 11.82 7.39 -17.96
C PRO A 341 11.44 8.78 -17.43
N SER A 342 11.09 8.90 -16.13
CA SER A 342 10.78 10.17 -15.49
C SER A 342 11.98 11.12 -15.45
N PHE A 343 13.19 10.62 -15.22
CA PHE A 343 14.42 11.42 -15.25
C PHE A 343 14.73 11.96 -16.66
N LEU A 344 14.39 11.22 -17.69
CA LEU A 344 14.61 11.64 -19.08
C LEU A 344 13.57 12.65 -19.56
N THR A 345 12.31 12.58 -19.05
CA THR A 345 11.22 13.47 -19.45
C THR A 345 11.04 14.68 -18.53
N GLU A 346 11.42 14.58 -17.24
CA GLU A 346 11.20 15.61 -16.22
C GLU A 346 12.51 16.23 -15.74
N SER A 347 12.92 17.37 -16.30
CA SER A 347 14.20 18.03 -15.99
C SER A 347 14.38 18.36 -14.50
N ILE A 348 13.29 18.60 -13.76
CA ILE A 348 13.34 18.88 -12.32
C ILE A 348 14.01 17.74 -11.53
N LEU A 349 13.78 16.48 -11.91
CA LEU A 349 14.33 15.32 -11.22
C LEU A 349 15.86 15.22 -11.33
N ARG A 350 16.46 15.87 -12.32
CA ARG A 350 17.93 15.93 -12.51
C ARG A 350 18.62 16.96 -11.67
N ARG A 351 17.88 17.89 -11.04
CA ARG A 351 18.45 18.92 -10.17
C ARG A 351 18.98 18.34 -8.87
N ARG A 352 19.93 19.04 -8.28
CA ARG A 352 20.53 18.68 -7.00
C ARG A 352 19.50 18.73 -5.86
N LEU A 353 19.51 17.71 -5.00
CA LEU A 353 18.73 17.69 -3.76
C LEU A 353 19.20 18.77 -2.78
N PRO A 354 18.31 19.35 -1.97
CA PRO A 354 18.70 20.19 -0.85
C PRO A 354 19.48 19.40 0.20
N ALA A 355 20.10 20.10 1.14
CA ALA A 355 20.77 19.46 2.28
C ALA A 355 19.76 18.61 3.08
N ALA A 356 20.18 17.38 3.40
CA ALA A 356 19.36 16.46 4.17
C ALA A 356 19.09 16.98 5.60
N ALA A 357 17.88 16.80 6.10
CA ALA A 357 17.48 17.08 7.47
C ALA A 357 16.97 15.80 8.15
N PRO A 358 17.14 15.64 9.48
CA PRO A 358 16.72 14.43 10.18
C PRO A 358 15.24 14.10 9.96
N LEU A 359 14.94 12.83 9.69
CA LEU A 359 13.57 12.32 9.68
C LEU A 359 12.97 12.33 11.10
N PRO A 360 11.63 12.43 11.22
CA PRO A 360 10.99 12.38 12.53
C PRO A 360 11.31 11.06 13.27
N SER A 361 11.97 11.15 14.44
CA SER A 361 12.36 9.97 15.25
C SER A 361 11.88 10.05 16.70
N ASN A 362 11.31 11.18 17.12
CA ASN A 362 10.78 11.37 18.47
C ASN A 362 9.49 12.18 18.42
N TYR A 363 8.34 11.52 18.46
CA TYR A 363 7.03 12.17 18.36
C TYR A 363 5.90 11.30 18.90
N ARG A 364 4.79 11.97 19.26
CA ARG A 364 3.44 11.41 19.36
C ARG A 364 2.55 12.18 18.37
N LYS A 365 1.91 11.48 17.44
CA LYS A 365 1.06 12.07 16.40
C LYS A 365 -0.28 11.34 16.36
N HIS A 366 -1.37 12.07 16.52
CA HIS A 366 -2.73 11.55 16.39
C HIS A 366 -3.35 12.09 15.09
N PHE A 367 -3.56 11.21 14.13
CA PHE A 367 -4.24 11.43 12.88
C PHE A 367 -5.74 11.18 13.11
N LYS A 368 -6.46 12.24 13.48
CA LYS A 368 -7.84 12.15 13.97
C LYS A 368 -8.83 11.68 12.91
N HIS A 369 -8.66 12.09 11.65
CA HIS A 369 -9.53 11.70 10.55
C HIS A 369 -9.23 10.28 10.05
N SER A 370 -7.98 9.90 10.09
CA SER A 370 -7.54 8.54 9.76
C SER A 370 -7.76 7.55 10.90
N GLN A 371 -8.11 8.04 12.12
CA GLN A 371 -8.27 7.21 13.32
C GLN A 371 -7.05 6.33 13.60
N LEU A 372 -5.87 6.96 13.52
CA LEU A 372 -4.58 6.32 13.69
C LEU A 372 -3.70 7.22 14.57
N ALA A 373 -3.02 6.64 15.55
CA ALA A 373 -2.00 7.34 16.32
C ALA A 373 -0.66 6.64 16.19
N ARG A 374 0.39 7.46 16.06
CA ARG A 374 1.77 7.02 15.97
C ARG A 374 2.57 7.57 17.14
N ILE A 375 3.37 6.70 17.74
CA ILE A 375 4.36 7.06 18.76
C ILE A 375 5.71 6.55 18.28
N ARG A 376 6.73 7.40 18.29
CA ARG A 376 8.10 7.02 18.03
C ARG A 376 9.03 7.60 19.08
N ARG A 377 9.95 6.79 19.57
CA ARG A 377 11.05 7.14 20.46
C ARG A 377 12.28 6.38 19.96
N ASP A 378 12.99 7.01 19.03
CA ASP A 378 14.14 6.42 18.31
C ASP A 378 13.84 5.02 17.76
N ALA A 379 14.38 3.97 18.37
CA ALA A 379 14.20 2.57 17.94
C ALA A 379 12.82 1.99 18.27
N LEU A 380 12.06 2.61 19.20
CA LEU A 380 10.70 2.18 19.52
C LEU A 380 9.69 2.91 18.64
N SER A 381 8.78 2.18 18.04
CA SER A 381 7.74 2.71 17.15
C SER A 381 6.44 1.94 17.34
N ALA A 382 5.37 2.64 17.74
CA ALA A 382 4.06 2.04 17.96
C ALA A 382 2.97 2.67 17.11
N THR A 383 1.97 1.86 16.75
CA THR A 383 0.76 2.29 16.04
C THR A 383 -0.46 1.86 16.84
N LEU A 384 -1.39 2.78 17.10
CA LEU A 384 -2.73 2.51 17.62
C LEU A 384 -3.75 2.84 16.53
N LEU A 385 -4.73 1.96 16.32
CA LEU A 385 -5.75 2.11 15.27
C LEU A 385 -7.15 1.82 15.81
N ALA A 386 -8.12 2.62 15.39
CA ALA A 386 -9.53 2.26 15.46
C ALA A 386 -10.01 1.70 14.11
N GLY A 387 -11.23 1.15 14.08
CA GLY A 387 -11.84 0.59 12.88
C GLY A 387 -11.24 -0.75 12.43
N THR A 388 -10.40 -1.38 13.25
CA THR A 388 -9.76 -2.67 12.95
C THR A 388 -9.64 -3.55 14.18
N THR A 389 -9.61 -4.86 13.98
CA THR A 389 -9.39 -5.85 15.05
C THR A 389 -7.93 -5.92 15.49
N THR A 390 -7.01 -5.53 14.61
CA THR A 390 -5.58 -5.35 14.92
C THR A 390 -5.39 -3.90 15.36
N PHE A 391 -5.65 -3.62 16.63
CA PHE A 391 -5.74 -2.25 17.09
C PHE A 391 -4.40 -1.66 17.55
N PHE A 392 -3.37 -2.49 17.75
CA PHE A 392 -2.06 -2.02 18.20
C PHE A 392 -0.94 -2.86 17.59
N SER A 393 0.16 -2.21 17.22
CA SER A 393 1.43 -2.83 16.82
C SER A 393 2.62 -2.07 17.43
N LEU A 394 3.75 -2.77 17.59
CA LEU A 394 4.99 -2.21 18.17
C LEU A 394 6.20 -2.74 17.40
N ARG A 395 7.15 -1.84 17.12
CA ARG A 395 8.48 -2.18 16.61
C ARG A 395 9.54 -1.70 17.61
N ARG A 396 10.59 -2.49 17.76
CA ARG A 396 11.83 -2.06 18.41
C ARG A 396 12.99 -2.54 17.53
N GLY A 397 13.58 -1.61 16.78
CA GLY A 397 14.47 -1.97 15.68
C GLY A 397 13.80 -2.95 14.71
N SER A 398 14.38 -4.11 14.51
CA SER A 398 13.86 -5.20 13.66
C SER A 398 12.84 -6.11 14.36
N ALA A 399 12.78 -6.12 15.70
CA ALA A 399 11.81 -6.89 16.45
C ALA A 399 10.40 -6.30 16.30
N ALA A 400 9.41 -7.18 16.05
CA ALA A 400 8.06 -6.76 15.71
C ALA A 400 6.98 -7.55 16.45
N LEU A 401 6.17 -6.83 17.24
CA LEU A 401 4.82 -7.20 17.63
C LEU A 401 3.88 -6.65 16.56
N GLU A 402 3.45 -7.51 15.63
CA GLU A 402 2.70 -7.10 14.45
C GLU A 402 1.24 -6.78 14.76
N ALA A 403 0.69 -7.41 15.80
CA ALA A 403 -0.69 -7.19 16.20
C ALA A 403 -0.90 -7.43 17.69
N VAL A 404 -1.72 -6.60 18.32
CA VAL A 404 -2.47 -6.92 19.53
C VAL A 404 -3.94 -7.02 19.15
N ARG A 405 -4.57 -8.15 19.50
CA ARG A 405 -5.99 -8.41 19.28
C ARG A 405 -6.63 -8.85 20.59
N LEU A 406 -7.83 -8.36 20.88
CA LEU A 406 -8.64 -8.81 22.01
C LEU A 406 -9.85 -9.56 21.49
N SER A 407 -10.12 -10.74 22.03
CA SER A 407 -11.31 -11.52 21.73
C SER A 407 -12.07 -11.92 22.99
N SER A 408 -13.37 -12.14 22.84
CA SER A 408 -14.28 -12.60 23.89
C SER A 408 -15.25 -13.64 23.37
N ALA A 409 -15.67 -14.59 24.20
CA ALA A 409 -16.69 -15.57 23.85
C ALA A 409 -18.12 -15.02 23.95
N PHE A 410 -18.31 -13.70 23.80
CA PHE A 410 -19.58 -13.02 24.00
C PHE A 410 -20.50 -13.13 22.76
N PHE A 411 -21.50 -14.00 22.83
CA PHE A 411 -22.54 -14.18 21.77
C PHE A 411 -22.00 -14.37 20.35
N GLY A 412 -20.80 -14.94 20.21
CA GLY A 412 -20.14 -15.14 18.90
C GLY A 412 -19.71 -13.85 18.19
N LYS A 413 -19.72 -12.70 18.89
CA LYS A 413 -19.25 -11.40 18.37
C LYS A 413 -17.75 -11.20 18.49
N GLY A 414 -17.07 -12.09 19.09
CA GLY A 414 -15.68 -12.47 19.23
C GLY A 414 -14.59 -11.39 19.28
N GLN A 415 -14.55 -10.45 18.34
CA GLN A 415 -13.43 -9.54 18.23
C GLN A 415 -13.73 -8.13 18.74
N PHE A 416 -12.78 -7.58 19.49
CA PHE A 416 -12.76 -6.16 19.84
C PHE A 416 -12.42 -5.32 18.60
N GLN A 417 -13.24 -4.31 18.37
CA GLN A 417 -13.03 -3.29 17.35
C GLN A 417 -13.66 -1.98 17.79
N SER A 418 -12.83 -0.97 18.08
CA SER A 418 -13.28 0.38 18.41
C SER A 418 -13.60 1.16 17.14
N GLU A 419 -14.59 2.05 17.20
CA GLU A 419 -14.91 2.93 16.07
C GLU A 419 -13.99 4.16 16.01
N ALA A 420 -13.47 4.62 17.16
CA ALA A 420 -12.67 5.83 17.25
C ALA A 420 -11.55 5.71 18.30
N ILE A 421 -10.52 6.55 18.13
CA ILE A 421 -9.51 6.85 19.15
C ILE A 421 -9.94 8.13 19.86
N GLU A 422 -10.18 8.06 21.18
CA GLU A 422 -10.44 9.21 22.03
C GLU A 422 -9.15 9.61 22.77
N GLU A 423 -8.88 10.90 22.89
CA GLU A 423 -7.79 11.41 23.73
C GLU A 423 -8.38 11.94 25.04
N ILE A 424 -8.05 11.29 26.17
CA ILE A 424 -8.58 11.59 27.49
C ILE A 424 -7.42 11.61 28.49
N ASP A 425 -7.23 12.73 29.19
CA ASP A 425 -6.19 12.90 30.21
C ASP A 425 -4.80 12.44 29.77
N GLY A 426 -4.43 12.78 28.53
CA GLY A 426 -3.14 12.42 27.94
C GLY A 426 -3.02 10.96 27.48
N ARG A 427 -4.06 10.14 27.62
CA ARG A 427 -4.14 8.74 27.14
C ARG A 427 -4.89 8.66 25.83
N LEU A 428 -4.58 7.63 25.04
CA LEU A 428 -5.34 7.28 23.85
C LEU A 428 -6.25 6.09 24.18
N ARG A 429 -7.55 6.26 24.03
CA ARG A 429 -8.57 5.29 24.42
C ARG A 429 -9.32 4.71 23.25
N LEU A 430 -9.46 3.39 23.25
CA LEU A 430 -10.33 2.62 22.38
C LEU A 430 -11.49 2.04 23.19
N LYS A 431 -12.71 2.05 22.63
CA LYS A 431 -13.92 1.53 23.28
C LYS A 431 -14.74 0.67 22.34
N GLN A 432 -15.40 -0.33 22.92
CA GLN A 432 -16.44 -1.11 22.25
C GLN A 432 -17.53 -1.47 23.25
N SER A 433 -18.80 -1.29 22.84
CA SER A 433 -19.97 -1.75 23.56
C SER A 433 -20.66 -2.85 22.75
N LEU A 434 -20.89 -4.00 23.37
CA LEU A 434 -21.60 -5.12 22.76
C LEU A 434 -22.87 -5.43 23.53
N ARG A 435 -23.94 -5.79 22.82
CA ARG A 435 -25.21 -6.28 23.39
C ARG A 435 -25.52 -7.66 22.85
N GLY A 436 -25.95 -8.57 23.73
CA GLY A 436 -26.36 -9.95 23.41
C GLY A 436 -27.78 -10.18 23.89
N PRO A 437 -28.82 -9.86 23.09
CA PRO A 437 -30.21 -10.15 23.42
C PRO A 437 -30.58 -11.59 23.05
N TYR A 438 -31.55 -12.14 23.78
CA TYR A 438 -32.39 -13.26 23.36
C TYR A 438 -33.66 -12.71 22.74
N PHE A 439 -34.25 -13.45 21.81
CA PHE A 439 -35.40 -12.98 21.02
C PHE A 439 -36.67 -13.80 21.36
N GLN A 440 -37.75 -13.09 21.68
CA GLN A 440 -39.05 -13.67 21.96
C GLN A 440 -39.76 -14.15 20.67
N PRO A 441 -40.77 -15.00 20.78
CA PRO A 441 -41.65 -15.32 19.65
C PRO A 441 -42.22 -14.06 19.00
N LEU A 442 -42.53 -14.12 17.71
CA LEU A 442 -43.29 -13.08 17.01
C LEU A 442 -44.70 -13.03 17.53
N THR A 443 -45.28 -11.83 17.66
CA THR A 443 -46.71 -11.69 17.97
C THR A 443 -47.59 -12.16 16.79
N PRO A 444 -48.86 -12.57 17.04
CA PRO A 444 -49.77 -12.97 15.95
C PRO A 444 -49.93 -11.90 14.87
N GLU A 445 -49.98 -10.61 15.26
CA GLU A 445 -50.12 -9.49 14.33
C GLU A 445 -48.88 -9.41 13.44
N LYS A 446 -47.68 -9.56 14.02
CA LYS A 446 -46.42 -9.52 13.27
C LYS A 446 -46.25 -10.73 12.35
N ILE A 447 -46.70 -11.88 12.76
CA ILE A 447 -46.78 -13.07 11.89
C ILE A 447 -47.69 -12.80 10.68
N ALA A 448 -48.86 -12.21 10.91
CA ALA A 448 -49.79 -11.88 9.83
C ALA A 448 -49.18 -10.85 8.86
N GLU A 449 -48.53 -9.79 9.38
CA GLU A 449 -47.83 -8.80 8.57
C GLU A 449 -46.75 -9.44 7.69
N LEU A 450 -45.88 -10.26 8.29
CA LEU A 450 -44.75 -10.90 7.58
C LEU A 450 -45.19 -11.93 6.54
N ARG A 451 -46.37 -12.52 6.70
CA ARG A 451 -46.96 -13.44 5.70
C ARG A 451 -47.49 -12.70 4.47
N THR A 452 -47.85 -11.44 4.60
CA THR A 452 -48.35 -10.62 3.47
C THR A 452 -47.23 -9.97 2.65
N TYR A 453 -46.03 -9.89 3.17
CA TYR A 453 -44.84 -9.31 2.51
C TYR A 453 -43.81 -10.40 2.16
N ALA A 454 -42.79 -10.04 1.40
CA ALA A 454 -41.65 -10.90 1.01
C ALA A 454 -40.80 -11.44 2.20
N GLY A 455 -41.40 -11.62 3.37
CA GLY A 455 -40.80 -12.19 4.58
C GLY A 455 -40.83 -13.72 4.63
N MET A 456 -41.33 -14.36 3.59
CA MET A 456 -41.39 -15.83 3.49
C MET A 456 -40.26 -16.32 2.59
N GLU A 457 -39.71 -17.48 2.92
CA GLU A 457 -38.81 -18.21 2.03
C GLU A 457 -39.67 -18.84 0.89
N SER A 458 -38.99 -19.24 -0.20
CA SER A 458 -39.65 -19.85 -1.36
C SER A 458 -40.46 -21.14 -1.04
N ASN A 459 -40.18 -21.76 0.11
CA ASN A 459 -40.89 -22.95 0.64
C ASN A 459 -42.13 -22.60 1.50
N GLY A 460 -42.51 -21.33 1.59
CA GLY A 460 -43.66 -20.87 2.38
C GLY A 460 -43.40 -20.74 3.89
N LEU A 461 -42.14 -20.87 4.33
CA LEU A 461 -41.77 -20.70 5.74
C LEU A 461 -41.39 -19.25 6.04
N LEU A 462 -41.69 -18.78 7.25
CA LEU A 462 -41.19 -17.51 7.74
C LEU A 462 -39.67 -17.60 7.88
N ARG A 463 -38.94 -16.60 7.37
CA ARG A 463 -37.49 -16.50 7.58
C ARG A 463 -37.17 -16.52 9.07
N GLN A 464 -36.21 -17.35 9.47
CA GLN A 464 -35.83 -17.50 10.88
C GLN A 464 -35.12 -16.27 11.46
N ASP A 465 -34.62 -15.34 10.63
CA ASP A 465 -33.81 -14.22 11.02
C ASP A 465 -34.57 -12.89 11.24
N HIS A 466 -35.90 -12.91 11.38
CA HIS A 466 -36.71 -11.71 11.71
C HIS A 466 -36.39 -11.13 13.11
N ARG A 467 -35.09 -11.05 13.46
CA ARG A 467 -34.64 -10.57 14.77
C ARG A 467 -35.07 -9.13 15.05
N ALA A 468 -35.07 -8.27 14.04
CA ALA A 468 -35.52 -6.89 14.17
C ALA A 468 -37.01 -6.74 14.54
N SER A 469 -37.83 -7.74 14.20
CA SER A 469 -39.27 -7.76 14.48
C SER A 469 -39.66 -8.47 15.79
N ARG A 470 -38.66 -8.99 16.52
CA ARG A 470 -38.90 -9.73 17.78
C ARG A 470 -38.62 -8.85 18.98
N ALA A 471 -39.42 -8.97 20.04
CA ALA A 471 -39.09 -8.40 21.32
C ALA A 471 -37.81 -9.05 21.88
N GLN A 472 -36.99 -8.25 22.55
CA GLN A 472 -35.76 -8.71 23.16
C GLN A 472 -35.93 -8.98 24.66
N SER A 473 -35.29 -10.03 25.16
CA SER A 473 -35.27 -10.38 26.58
C SER A 473 -33.85 -10.76 27.02
N ASN A 474 -33.61 -10.83 28.33
CA ASN A 474 -32.35 -11.29 28.94
C ASN A 474 -31.13 -10.65 28.27
N ILE A 475 -31.22 -9.35 28.02
CA ILE A 475 -30.18 -8.61 27.32
C ILE A 475 -28.90 -8.57 28.17
N GLN A 476 -27.84 -9.14 27.64
CA GLN A 476 -26.51 -9.06 28.21
C GLN A 476 -25.71 -7.93 27.55
N SER A 477 -24.75 -7.37 28.28
CA SER A 477 -23.83 -6.35 27.73
C SER A 477 -22.38 -6.68 28.03
N LEU A 478 -21.47 -6.19 27.20
CA LEU A 478 -20.04 -6.25 27.43
C LEU A 478 -19.41 -4.94 26.97
N GLU A 479 -18.83 -4.23 27.95
CA GLU A 479 -18.13 -2.95 27.72
C GLU A 479 -16.63 -3.20 27.76
N SER A 480 -15.92 -2.87 26.70
CA SER A 480 -14.48 -3.04 26.58
C SER A 480 -13.80 -1.69 26.39
N THR A 481 -12.80 -1.41 27.21
CA THR A 481 -11.96 -0.22 27.10
C THR A 481 -10.50 -0.66 27.07
N VAL A 482 -9.71 -0.08 26.15
CA VAL A 482 -8.26 -0.24 26.08
C VAL A 482 -7.64 1.15 26.06
N ASP A 483 -6.86 1.49 27.08
CA ASP A 483 -6.11 2.73 27.16
C ASP A 483 -4.65 2.49 26.84
N LEU A 484 -4.08 3.27 25.91
CA LEU A 484 -2.65 3.35 25.68
C LEU A 484 -2.08 4.50 26.51
N VAL A 485 -1.16 4.15 27.42
CA VAL A 485 -0.41 5.08 28.28
C VAL A 485 1.05 5.06 27.87
N GLU A 486 1.61 6.22 27.64
CA GLU A 486 3.01 6.39 27.28
C GLU A 486 3.85 6.75 28.50
N HIS A 487 4.98 6.05 28.66
CA HIS A 487 6.05 6.35 29.61
C HIS A 487 7.36 6.60 28.85
N PRO A 488 8.39 7.18 29.48
CA PRO A 488 9.66 7.48 28.82
C PRO A 488 10.35 6.27 28.19
N ASP A 489 10.22 5.08 28.79
CA ASP A 489 10.94 3.85 28.45
C ASP A 489 10.04 2.69 28.00
N ARG A 490 8.72 2.83 28.13
CA ARG A 490 7.75 1.77 27.87
C ARG A 490 6.38 2.31 27.45
N LEU A 491 5.56 1.42 26.92
CA LEU A 491 4.14 1.65 26.68
C LEU A 491 3.30 0.70 27.52
N GLU A 492 2.14 1.15 27.98
CA GLU A 492 1.17 0.32 28.70
C GLU A 492 -0.15 0.27 27.95
N LEU A 493 -0.68 -0.93 27.75
CA LEU A 493 -2.07 -1.17 27.33
C LEU A 493 -2.87 -1.57 28.57
N GLN A 494 -3.79 -0.70 29.00
CA GLN A 494 -4.64 -0.91 30.15
C GLN A 494 -6.02 -1.40 29.69
N PHE A 495 -6.32 -2.64 29.97
CA PHE A 495 -7.58 -3.31 29.60
C PHE A 495 -8.58 -3.23 30.75
N ARG A 496 -9.82 -2.84 30.44
CA ARG A 496 -10.97 -2.92 31.32
C ARG A 496 -12.17 -3.46 30.54
N ILE A 497 -12.61 -4.67 30.90
CA ILE A 497 -13.75 -5.33 30.28
C ILE A 497 -14.74 -5.69 31.39
N GLU A 498 -15.96 -5.14 31.30
CA GLU A 498 -17.00 -5.21 32.34
C GLU A 498 -18.37 -5.47 31.69
N GLY A 499 -19.35 -5.87 32.51
CA GLY A 499 -20.72 -6.16 32.09
C GLY A 499 -21.12 -7.58 32.50
N THR A 500 -21.40 -8.47 31.56
CA THR A 500 -21.69 -9.86 31.85
C THR A 500 -20.49 -10.55 32.49
N ASP A 501 -20.69 -11.17 33.66
CA ASP A 501 -19.65 -11.87 34.39
C ASP A 501 -19.24 -13.18 33.75
N HIS A 502 -18.02 -13.63 34.04
CA HIS A 502 -17.44 -14.91 33.62
C HIS A 502 -17.37 -15.13 32.10
N VAL A 503 -17.33 -14.05 31.30
CA VAL A 503 -17.07 -14.16 29.86
C VAL A 503 -15.61 -14.46 29.63
N PRO A 504 -15.23 -15.57 28.97
CA PRO A 504 -13.84 -15.86 28.62
C PRO A 504 -13.28 -14.83 27.66
N LEU A 505 -12.04 -14.40 27.92
CA LEU A 505 -11.29 -13.40 27.14
C LEU A 505 -9.92 -13.95 26.75
N ALA A 506 -9.44 -13.55 25.56
CA ALA A 506 -8.07 -13.80 25.13
C ALA A 506 -7.50 -12.55 24.46
N ILE A 507 -6.35 -12.09 24.93
CA ILE A 507 -5.53 -11.07 24.30
C ILE A 507 -4.41 -11.78 23.56
N GLU A 508 -4.34 -11.65 22.24
CA GLU A 508 -3.29 -12.21 21.40
C GLU A 508 -2.22 -11.16 21.13
N LEU A 509 -0.98 -11.49 21.46
CA LEU A 509 0.23 -10.78 21.09
C LEU A 509 0.87 -11.52 19.91
N ALA A 510 0.75 -10.99 18.72
CA ALA A 510 1.21 -11.64 17.51
C ALA A 510 2.58 -11.10 17.09
N PHE A 511 3.61 -11.91 17.23
CA PHE A 511 4.98 -11.57 16.87
C PHE A 511 5.36 -12.10 15.49
N ARG A 512 6.22 -11.36 14.82
CA ARG A 512 6.79 -11.72 13.51
C ARG A 512 7.52 -13.05 13.57
N ARG A 513 7.52 -13.83 12.48
CA ARG A 513 8.36 -15.03 12.35
C ARG A 513 9.85 -14.67 12.32
N GLY A 514 10.68 -15.63 12.72
CA GLY A 514 12.15 -15.55 12.65
C GLY A 514 12.84 -15.13 13.94
N GLY A 515 12.09 -14.62 14.93
CA GLY A 515 12.60 -14.36 16.27
C GLY A 515 12.36 -15.53 17.26
N VAL A 516 12.85 -15.37 18.47
CA VAL A 516 12.76 -16.34 19.55
C VAL A 516 11.92 -15.77 20.69
N LEU A 517 10.96 -16.55 21.17
CA LEU A 517 10.18 -16.26 22.38
C LEU A 517 10.81 -16.91 23.62
N GLU A 518 10.90 -16.16 24.71
CA GLU A 518 11.41 -16.61 26.01
C GLU A 518 10.35 -16.32 27.09
N GLY A 519 10.28 -17.17 28.12
CA GLY A 519 9.32 -17.00 29.24
C GLY A 519 7.88 -17.41 28.88
N VAL A 520 7.70 -18.27 27.87
CA VAL A 520 6.39 -18.74 27.41
C VAL A 520 6.38 -20.24 27.25
N GLU A 521 5.19 -20.86 27.39
CA GLU A 521 4.96 -22.31 27.23
C GLU A 521 4.07 -22.58 26.01
N PRO A 522 4.36 -23.62 25.19
CA PRO A 522 3.54 -23.95 24.03
C PRO A 522 2.10 -24.34 24.41
N VAL A 523 1.13 -23.89 23.62
CA VAL A 523 -0.25 -24.35 23.71
C VAL A 523 -0.36 -25.73 23.06
N LYS A 524 -0.84 -26.72 23.78
CA LYS A 524 -1.00 -28.08 23.27
C LYS A 524 -1.91 -28.11 22.02
N GLY A 525 -1.40 -28.66 20.95
CA GLY A 525 -2.17 -28.87 19.70
C GLY A 525 -2.35 -27.63 18.82
N VAL A 526 -1.72 -26.50 19.16
CA VAL A 526 -1.77 -25.28 18.33
C VAL A 526 -0.35 -24.83 18.00
N ALA A 527 0.05 -24.97 16.76
CA ALA A 527 1.39 -24.58 16.31
C ALA A 527 1.63 -23.08 16.48
N ASP A 528 2.84 -22.69 16.91
CA ASP A 528 3.25 -21.30 17.10
C ASP A 528 2.33 -20.49 18.04
N ALA A 529 1.67 -21.16 18.98
CA ALA A 529 0.83 -20.55 20.02
C ALA A 529 1.41 -20.84 21.39
N TYR A 530 1.39 -19.82 22.27
CA TYR A 530 2.06 -19.87 23.57
C TYR A 530 1.21 -19.20 24.65
N LEU A 531 1.42 -19.60 25.90
CA LEU A 531 0.92 -18.94 27.11
C LEU A 531 2.11 -18.36 27.88
N PRO A 532 2.03 -17.16 28.43
CA PRO A 532 3.15 -16.58 29.18
C PRO A 532 3.21 -17.11 30.61
N GLY A 533 4.41 -17.20 31.16
CA GLY A 533 4.61 -17.32 32.59
C GLY A 533 4.15 -16.06 33.34
N SER A 534 4.02 -16.10 34.68
CA SER A 534 3.51 -14.97 35.46
C SER A 534 4.30 -13.65 35.31
N ALA A 535 5.60 -13.73 35.06
CA ALA A 535 6.46 -12.57 34.81
C ALA A 535 6.27 -11.95 33.41
N GLY A 536 5.59 -12.64 32.50
CA GLY A 536 5.53 -12.28 31.07
C GLY A 536 6.63 -12.97 30.27
N GLY A 537 7.06 -12.35 29.17
CA GLY A 537 8.07 -12.93 28.29
C GLY A 537 8.84 -11.88 27.47
N ARG A 538 9.67 -12.38 26.58
CA ARG A 538 10.46 -11.57 25.62
C ARG A 538 10.39 -12.17 24.23
N TYR A 539 10.35 -11.30 23.23
CA TYR A 539 10.57 -11.67 21.83
C TYR A 539 11.85 -11.03 21.35
N ARG A 540 12.78 -11.83 20.84
CA ARG A 540 14.09 -11.37 20.38
C ARG A 540 14.29 -11.70 18.90
N LEU A 541 14.72 -10.68 18.14
CA LEU A 541 15.15 -10.83 16.75
C LEU A 541 16.50 -10.14 16.58
N GLY A 542 17.56 -10.91 16.39
CA GLY A 542 18.93 -10.39 16.44
C GLY A 542 19.25 -9.77 17.80
N ASN A 543 19.63 -8.51 17.82
CA ASN A 543 19.92 -7.73 19.02
C ASN A 543 18.71 -6.99 19.60
N ASP A 544 17.61 -6.95 18.86
CA ASP A 544 16.41 -6.21 19.24
C ASP A 544 15.48 -7.07 20.07
N ILE A 545 14.96 -6.51 21.16
CA ILE A 545 14.12 -7.23 22.12
C ILE A 545 12.86 -6.43 22.41
N ILE A 546 11.70 -7.07 22.33
CA ILE A 546 10.44 -6.58 22.87
C ILE A 546 10.12 -7.42 24.12
N SER A 547 10.08 -6.77 25.30
CA SER A 547 9.61 -7.39 26.53
C SER A 547 8.12 -7.11 26.71
N PHE A 548 7.39 -8.08 27.25
CA PHE A 548 5.95 -7.96 27.50
C PHE A 548 5.58 -8.62 28.84
N GLY A 549 4.73 -7.99 29.62
CA GLY A 549 4.28 -8.54 30.89
C GLY A 549 3.49 -7.56 31.78
N PRO A 550 3.02 -8.03 32.94
CA PRO A 550 3.09 -9.41 33.45
C PRO A 550 2.32 -10.40 32.56
N GLY A 551 2.52 -11.70 32.78
CA GLY A 551 1.69 -12.72 32.16
C GLY A 551 0.41 -12.96 32.96
N ARG A 552 -0.65 -13.45 32.28
CA ARG A 552 -1.91 -13.86 32.89
C ARG A 552 -2.52 -15.02 32.11
N THR A 553 -2.76 -16.15 32.79
CA THR A 553 -3.30 -17.36 32.18
C THR A 553 -4.31 -17.98 33.14
N GLU A 554 -5.60 -17.68 32.94
CA GLU A 554 -6.69 -18.24 33.75
C GLU A 554 -7.38 -19.42 33.07
N HIS A 555 -7.21 -19.56 31.77
CA HIS A 555 -7.69 -20.69 30.97
C HIS A 555 -6.78 -20.88 29.71
N THR A 556 -6.91 -22.05 29.08
CA THR A 556 -6.10 -22.40 27.90
C THR A 556 -6.84 -22.28 26.57
N TRP A 557 -8.08 -21.78 26.56
CA TRP A 557 -8.87 -21.60 25.35
C TRP A 557 -8.42 -20.33 24.60
N THR A 558 -7.57 -20.49 23.59
CA THR A 558 -6.96 -19.39 22.81
C THR A 558 -7.77 -18.99 21.60
N GLN A 559 -8.52 -19.96 21.00
CA GLN A 559 -9.36 -19.72 19.82
C GLN A 559 -10.82 -19.64 20.23
N LEU A 560 -11.24 -18.51 20.79
CA LEU A 560 -12.58 -18.29 21.27
C LEU A 560 -13.60 -18.32 20.14
N ARG A 561 -14.83 -18.75 20.45
CA ARG A 561 -15.91 -18.76 19.45
C ARG A 561 -16.21 -17.36 18.94
N GLY A 562 -16.17 -17.18 17.62
CA GLY A 562 -16.37 -15.89 16.95
C GLY A 562 -15.10 -15.03 16.85
N ALA A 563 -13.98 -15.50 17.39
CA ALA A 563 -12.67 -14.87 17.17
C ALA A 563 -12.13 -15.19 15.77
N LEU A 564 -11.28 -14.31 15.27
CA LEU A 564 -10.48 -14.58 14.07
C LEU A 564 -9.48 -15.71 14.35
N GLY A 565 -9.09 -16.43 13.30
CA GLY A 565 -8.03 -17.43 13.40
C GLY A 565 -6.72 -16.84 13.94
N LYS A 566 -5.85 -17.70 14.49
CA LYS A 566 -4.52 -17.33 14.96
C LYS A 566 -3.76 -16.54 13.90
N TRP A 567 -3.01 -15.50 14.32
CA TRP A 567 -2.14 -14.74 13.44
C TRP A 567 -1.07 -15.62 12.77
N ASP A 568 -0.67 -15.25 11.57
CA ASP A 568 0.45 -15.93 10.89
C ASP A 568 1.79 -15.44 11.46
N GLY A 569 2.31 -16.17 12.45
CA GLY A 569 3.50 -15.83 13.23
C GLY A 569 3.45 -16.54 14.58
N HIS A 570 4.24 -16.05 15.53
CA HIS A 570 4.21 -16.53 16.91
C HIS A 570 3.14 -15.76 17.70
N SER A 571 2.17 -16.45 18.30
CA SER A 571 1.10 -15.82 19.09
C SER A 571 1.23 -16.18 20.56
N VAL A 572 1.35 -15.17 21.43
CA VAL A 572 1.26 -15.33 22.89
C VAL A 572 -0.12 -14.87 23.36
N TYR A 573 -0.80 -15.71 24.14
CA TYR A 573 -2.16 -15.45 24.59
C TYR A 573 -2.21 -15.16 26.08
N LEU A 574 -2.71 -13.98 26.47
CA LEU A 574 -3.09 -13.64 27.82
C LEU A 574 -4.59 -13.92 27.96
N THR A 575 -4.98 -14.72 28.98
CA THR A 575 -6.36 -15.17 29.12
C THR A 575 -6.96 -14.85 30.47
N GLY A 576 -8.27 -14.66 30.52
CA GLY A 576 -9.00 -14.41 31.75
C GLY A 576 -10.52 -14.40 31.57
N PHE A 577 -11.23 -13.94 32.59
CA PHE A 577 -12.70 -13.83 32.61
C PHE A 577 -13.12 -12.43 33.04
N THR A 578 -14.29 -11.99 32.61
CA THR A 578 -14.91 -10.77 33.12
C THR A 578 -15.42 -10.93 34.55
N PRO A 579 -15.40 -9.85 35.38
CA PRO A 579 -14.81 -8.54 35.11
C PRO A 579 -13.29 -8.64 34.99
N PHE A 580 -12.72 -8.03 33.94
CA PHE A 580 -11.31 -8.15 33.63
C PHE A 580 -10.63 -6.79 33.67
N ARG A 581 -9.60 -6.67 34.51
CA ARG A 581 -8.71 -5.50 34.58
C ARG A 581 -7.28 -5.99 34.51
N PHE A 582 -6.54 -5.44 33.56
CA PHE A 582 -5.17 -5.88 33.31
C PHE A 582 -4.36 -4.77 32.64
N THR A 583 -3.11 -4.61 33.07
CA THR A 583 -2.14 -3.70 32.45
C THR A 583 -1.04 -4.52 31.83
N LEU A 584 -0.92 -4.44 30.51
CA LEU A 584 0.17 -5.03 29.75
C LEU A 584 1.24 -3.97 29.52
N THR A 585 2.43 -4.20 30.01
CA THR A 585 3.61 -3.36 29.77
C THR A 585 4.40 -3.92 28.57
N LEU A 586 4.82 -3.03 27.69
CA LEU A 586 5.62 -3.31 26.50
C LEU A 586 6.85 -2.40 26.48
N SER A 587 8.06 -2.96 26.38
CA SER A 587 9.33 -2.21 26.40
C SER A 587 10.36 -2.76 25.42
#